data_845bd8d483d57c5a0b58a4bb1555387d
#
_entry.id   845bd8d483d57c5a0b58a4bb1555387d
#
_cell.length_a   1.000
_cell.length_b   1.000
_cell.length_c   1.000
_cell.angle_alpha   90.00
_cell.angle_beta   90.00
_cell.angle_gamma   90.00
#
_symmetry.space_group_name_H-M   'P 1'
#
loop_
_entity.id
_entity.type
_entity.pdbx_description
1 polymer ?
#
loop_
_entity_poly.entity_id
_entity_poly.type
_entity_poly.pdbx_seq_one_letter_code
_entity_poly.pdbx_strand_id
1 'polypeptide(L)'
;LSAPRPIGEESSFLINLAHSQSEQHQEGDDDYQSYGLTLALDTVLGGFSLSPYLMLSKSDYQTDADSFSKMWGIGGFIPVGERNSFSYGYSFSDSKGNRNSSDTTADETNTIGHSFTLGHDFILTEIISTSIGLGYSDSDAIVDAGNDYETYDVSFGLNFAFPWAYIAVGNAMSFNDYKREDTSVSSTKIRSDYTNTFDIMLTKAIGDIFPTIDPNRS
;
A
#
# COMPACT_ATOMS: atom_id res chain seq x y z
N LEU A 1 -10.52 7.85 14.83
CA LEU A 1 -10.41 9.31 14.94
C LEU A 1 -9.07 9.72 14.35
N SER A 2 -9.09 10.38 13.20
CA SER A 2 -7.91 10.96 12.56
C SER A 2 -8.05 12.47 12.54
N ALA A 3 -7.05 13.18 12.98
CA ALA A 3 -7.00 14.64 12.90
C ALA A 3 -5.60 15.09 12.49
N PRO A 4 -5.38 15.56 11.26
CA PRO A 4 -4.15 16.23 10.89
C PRO A 4 -4.08 17.57 11.62
N ARG A 5 -2.92 17.87 12.20
CA ARG A 5 -2.63 19.20 12.77
C ARG A 5 -1.47 19.82 12.03
N PRO A 6 -1.61 21.01 11.46
CA PRO A 6 -0.50 21.70 10.83
C PRO A 6 0.57 22.07 11.87
N ILE A 7 1.82 21.78 11.55
CA ILE A 7 3.01 22.16 12.30
C ILE A 7 3.76 23.19 11.44
N GLY A 8 3.31 24.44 11.47
CA GLY A 8 3.80 25.48 10.58
C GLY A 8 3.03 25.49 9.24
N GLU A 9 3.42 26.35 8.30
CA GLU A 9 2.73 26.54 7.03
C GLU A 9 2.93 25.38 6.03
N GLU A 10 3.96 24.55 6.23
CA GLU A 10 4.36 23.49 5.28
C GLU A 10 4.49 22.10 5.94
N SER A 11 3.93 21.92 7.15
CA SER A 11 4.04 20.64 7.85
C SER A 11 2.73 20.26 8.50
N SER A 12 2.39 18.97 8.46
CA SER A 12 1.24 18.42 9.16
C SER A 12 1.61 17.12 9.89
N PHE A 13 1.03 16.93 11.06
CA PHE A 13 1.18 15.72 11.85
C PHE A 13 -0.16 14.99 11.93
N LEU A 14 -0.17 13.71 11.62
CA LEU A 14 -1.33 12.83 11.68
C LEU A 14 -1.17 11.83 12.81
N ILE A 15 -2.19 11.74 13.65
CA ILE A 15 -2.39 10.62 14.59
C ILE A 15 -3.70 9.96 14.19
N ASN A 16 -3.65 8.69 13.85
CA ASN A 16 -4.84 7.89 13.57
C ASN A 16 -4.90 6.71 14.54
N LEU A 17 -6.01 6.59 15.27
CA LEU A 17 -6.33 5.46 16.12
C LEU A 17 -7.49 4.70 15.50
N ALA A 18 -7.29 3.43 15.23
CA ALA A 18 -8.29 2.53 14.68
C ALA A 18 -8.61 1.41 15.69
N HIS A 19 -9.87 1.07 15.79
CA HIS A 19 -10.34 -0.12 16.48
C HIS A 19 -11.42 -0.76 15.63
N SER A 20 -11.33 -2.05 15.44
CA SER A 20 -12.40 -2.84 14.82
C SER A 20 -12.65 -4.10 15.63
N GLN A 21 -13.91 -4.53 15.66
CA GLN A 21 -14.35 -5.76 16.30
C GLN A 21 -15.28 -6.47 15.33
N SER A 22 -15.12 -7.77 15.20
CA SER A 22 -16.06 -8.65 14.49
C SER A 22 -16.51 -9.75 15.43
N GLU A 23 -17.83 -9.90 15.58
CA GLU A 23 -18.46 -11.00 16.30
C GLU A 23 -19.10 -11.91 15.24
N GLN A 24 -18.68 -13.16 15.21
CA GLN A 24 -19.24 -14.16 14.30
C GLN A 24 -20.19 -15.07 15.07
N HIS A 25 -21.40 -15.27 14.52
CA HIS A 25 -22.45 -16.05 15.21
C HIS A 25 -22.54 -17.50 14.71
N GLN A 26 -21.55 -17.99 13.94
CA GLN A 26 -21.51 -19.36 13.45
C GLN A 26 -20.49 -20.18 14.25
N GLU A 27 -20.84 -21.43 14.59
CA GLU A 27 -19.92 -22.35 15.24
C GLU A 27 -18.71 -22.60 14.32
N GLY A 28 -17.52 -22.24 14.81
CA GLY A 28 -16.25 -22.43 14.12
C GLY A 28 -15.62 -21.15 13.54
N ASP A 29 -16.30 -20.02 13.64
CA ASP A 29 -15.74 -18.73 13.23
C ASP A 29 -15.24 -17.96 14.47
N ASP A 30 -14.06 -17.34 14.37
CA ASP A 30 -13.43 -16.67 15.49
C ASP A 30 -13.84 -15.22 15.60
N ASP A 31 -14.26 -14.81 16.80
CA ASP A 31 -14.35 -13.39 17.13
C ASP A 31 -12.96 -12.78 17.14
N TYR A 32 -12.81 -11.62 16.54
CA TYR A 32 -11.53 -10.92 16.57
C TYR A 32 -11.69 -9.44 16.93
N GLN A 33 -10.67 -8.90 17.55
CA GLN A 33 -10.51 -7.48 17.80
C GLN A 33 -9.19 -6.99 17.21
N SER A 34 -9.19 -5.84 16.58
CA SER A 34 -7.97 -5.23 16.10
C SER A 34 -7.82 -3.78 16.57
N TYR A 35 -6.58 -3.41 16.83
CA TYR A 35 -6.17 -2.08 17.27
C TYR A 35 -5.08 -1.58 16.35
N GLY A 36 -5.16 -0.32 15.95
CA GLY A 36 -4.18 0.31 15.09
C GLY A 36 -3.80 1.70 15.60
N LEU A 37 -2.52 2.02 15.53
CA LEU A 37 -1.98 3.36 15.71
C LEU A 37 -1.15 3.72 14.50
N THR A 38 -1.45 4.85 13.87
CA THR A 38 -0.62 5.45 12.83
C THR A 38 -0.16 6.84 13.29
N LEU A 39 1.14 7.07 13.21
CA LEU A 39 1.76 8.38 13.36
C LEU A 39 2.42 8.73 12.04
N ALA A 40 2.15 9.89 11.48
CA ALA A 40 2.79 10.37 10.27
C ALA A 40 3.07 11.86 10.36
N LEU A 41 4.18 12.26 9.76
CA LEU A 41 4.57 13.65 9.61
C LEU A 41 4.73 13.93 8.11
N ASP A 42 4.00 14.89 7.58
CA ASP A 42 4.23 15.42 6.25
C ASP A 42 4.88 16.79 6.36
N THR A 43 6.01 16.98 5.71
CA THR A 43 6.74 18.25 5.72
C THR A 43 7.41 18.53 4.39
N VAL A 44 7.59 19.81 4.09
CA VAL A 44 8.34 20.26 2.91
C VAL A 44 9.60 20.95 3.36
N LEU A 45 10.74 20.47 2.88
CA LEU A 45 12.08 20.96 3.23
C LEU A 45 12.83 21.33 1.95
N GLY A 46 13.07 22.62 1.72
CA GLY A 46 13.87 23.07 0.58
C GLY A 46 13.28 22.68 -0.79
N GLY A 47 11.95 22.53 -0.88
CA GLY A 47 11.24 22.19 -2.12
C GLY A 47 11.03 20.69 -2.36
N PHE A 48 11.46 19.81 -1.48
CA PHE A 48 11.10 18.38 -1.51
C PHE A 48 10.21 18.00 -0.34
N SER A 49 9.26 17.10 -0.55
CA SER A 49 8.41 16.58 0.51
C SER A 49 9.07 15.40 1.22
N LEU A 50 8.78 15.28 2.51
CA LEU A 50 9.26 14.20 3.36
C LEU A 50 8.12 13.75 4.26
N SER A 51 7.80 12.45 4.23
CA SER A 51 6.66 11.86 4.93
C SER A 51 7.09 10.61 5.70
N PRO A 52 7.79 10.76 6.85
CA PRO A 52 8.04 9.63 7.73
C PRO A 52 6.76 9.19 8.43
N TYR A 53 6.62 7.88 8.65
CA TYR A 53 5.49 7.31 9.35
C TYR A 53 5.87 6.10 10.21
N LEU A 54 5.03 5.85 11.22
CA LEU A 54 5.05 4.65 12.07
C LEU A 54 3.63 4.11 12.15
N MET A 55 3.47 2.81 11.92
CA MET A 55 2.22 2.09 12.10
C MET A 55 2.45 0.92 13.06
N LEU A 56 1.55 0.79 14.02
CA LEU A 56 1.50 -0.35 14.93
C LEU A 56 0.10 -0.94 14.83
N SER A 57 0.01 -2.26 14.73
CA SER A 57 -1.28 -2.95 14.77
C SER A 57 -1.18 -4.21 15.63
N LYS A 58 -2.27 -4.51 16.33
CA LYS A 58 -2.46 -5.73 17.09
C LYS A 58 -3.81 -6.31 16.73
N SER A 59 -3.87 -7.60 16.51
CA SER A 59 -5.12 -8.33 16.36
C SER A 59 -5.16 -9.47 17.34
N ASP A 60 -6.23 -9.55 18.12
CA ASP A 60 -6.49 -10.59 19.11
C ASP A 60 -7.62 -11.48 18.58
N TYR A 61 -7.40 -12.78 18.49
CA TYR A 61 -8.37 -13.79 18.08
C TYR A 61 -8.73 -14.67 19.27
N GLN A 62 -9.99 -15.07 19.40
CA GLN A 62 -10.44 -15.88 20.56
C GLN A 62 -9.82 -17.28 20.57
N THR A 63 -9.68 -17.91 19.42
CA THR A 63 -9.20 -19.30 19.29
C THR A 63 -7.89 -19.41 18.56
N ASP A 64 -7.50 -18.37 17.82
CA ASP A 64 -6.30 -18.33 16.98
C ASP A 64 -5.20 -17.42 17.55
N ALA A 65 -4.14 -17.30 16.79
CA ALA A 65 -2.96 -16.58 17.15
C ALA A 65 -3.17 -15.06 17.19
N ASP A 66 -2.83 -14.45 18.31
CA ASP A 66 -2.63 -13.01 18.35
C ASP A 66 -1.57 -12.59 17.34
N SER A 67 -1.81 -11.51 16.62
CA SER A 67 -0.81 -10.93 15.74
C SER A 67 -0.43 -9.52 16.18
N PHE A 68 0.85 -9.21 16.06
CA PHE A 68 1.40 -7.89 16.25
C PHE A 68 2.25 -7.49 15.06
N SER A 69 1.97 -6.33 14.49
CA SER A 69 2.73 -5.80 13.37
C SER A 69 3.20 -4.38 13.67
N LYS A 70 4.42 -4.10 13.32
CA LYS A 70 4.98 -2.75 13.31
C LYS A 70 5.56 -2.47 11.93
N MET A 71 5.28 -1.29 11.43
CA MET A 71 5.82 -0.79 10.17
C MET A 71 6.30 0.63 10.39
N TRP A 72 7.46 0.97 9.85
CA TRP A 72 7.91 2.33 9.75
C TRP A 72 8.46 2.58 8.35
N GLY A 73 8.39 3.81 7.93
CA GLY A 73 8.87 4.15 6.61
C GLY A 73 9.04 5.65 6.43
N ILE A 74 9.57 5.97 5.28
CA ILE A 74 9.77 7.33 4.83
C ILE A 74 9.48 7.39 3.35
N GLY A 75 8.74 8.40 2.92
CA GLY A 75 8.45 8.65 1.52
C GLY A 75 8.45 10.13 1.22
N GLY A 76 8.27 10.46 -0.02
CA GLY A 76 8.14 11.84 -0.43
C GLY A 76 8.25 12.00 -1.94
N PHE A 77 8.29 13.26 -2.35
CA PHE A 77 8.51 13.61 -3.75
C PHE A 77 9.44 14.81 -3.88
N ILE A 78 10.10 14.88 -5.04
CA ILE A 78 11.05 15.92 -5.42
C ILE A 78 10.56 16.50 -6.74
N PRO A 79 9.98 17.72 -6.77
CA PRO A 79 9.66 18.40 -8.02
C PRO A 79 10.94 18.84 -8.72
N VAL A 80 11.01 18.61 -10.02
CA VAL A 80 12.13 19.00 -10.86
C VAL A 80 11.61 19.86 -12.01
N GLY A 81 11.65 21.16 -11.84
CA GLY A 81 11.03 22.12 -12.74
C GLY A 81 9.49 22.03 -12.66
N GLU A 82 8.82 22.47 -13.73
CA GLU A 82 7.36 22.58 -13.77
C GLU A 82 6.68 21.29 -14.27
N ARG A 83 7.43 20.34 -14.82
CA ARG A 83 6.88 19.20 -15.56
C ARG A 83 7.29 17.84 -15.03
N ASN A 84 8.23 17.79 -14.11
CA ASN A 84 8.75 16.52 -13.57
C ASN A 84 8.59 16.46 -12.07
N SER A 85 8.26 15.30 -11.57
CA SER A 85 8.42 14.97 -10.17
C SER A 85 8.92 13.53 -9.99
N PHE A 86 9.80 13.34 -9.02
CA PHE A 86 10.27 12.04 -8.60
C PHE A 86 9.67 11.73 -7.26
N SER A 87 9.10 10.54 -7.09
CA SER A 87 8.67 10.00 -5.82
C SER A 87 9.65 8.94 -5.34
N TYR A 88 9.77 8.81 -4.03
CA TYR A 88 10.59 7.79 -3.39
C TYR A 88 9.91 7.27 -2.14
N GLY A 89 10.20 6.05 -1.79
CA GLY A 89 9.69 5.44 -0.57
C GLY A 89 10.61 4.33 -0.09
N TYR A 90 10.67 4.18 1.22
CA TYR A 90 11.23 3.03 1.92
C TYR A 90 10.33 2.68 3.08
N SER A 91 10.11 1.39 3.27
CA SER A 91 9.43 0.89 4.46
C SER A 91 10.09 -0.38 4.99
N PHE A 92 9.98 -0.54 6.29
CA PHE A 92 10.34 -1.75 7.03
C PHE A 92 9.10 -2.23 7.77
N SER A 93 8.86 -3.54 7.74
CA SER A 93 7.80 -4.19 8.48
C SER A 93 8.34 -5.37 9.29
N ASP A 94 7.80 -5.56 10.49
CA ASP A 94 8.06 -6.72 11.35
C ASP A 94 6.70 -7.17 11.88
N SER A 95 6.26 -8.34 11.45
CA SER A 95 4.99 -8.93 11.83
C SER A 95 5.25 -10.22 12.59
N LYS A 96 4.62 -10.37 13.74
CA LYS A 96 4.71 -11.54 14.61
C LYS A 96 3.32 -12.08 14.87
N GLY A 97 3.12 -13.36 14.55
CA GLY A 97 1.95 -14.09 14.95
C GLY A 97 2.29 -14.96 16.18
N ASN A 98 1.49 -14.86 17.21
CA ASN A 98 1.64 -15.65 18.43
C ASN A 98 0.46 -16.62 18.50
N ARG A 99 0.66 -17.89 18.24
CA ARG A 99 -0.38 -18.91 18.44
C ARG A 99 -0.55 -19.21 19.92
N ASN A 100 -1.78 -19.48 20.33
CA ASN A 100 -2.08 -19.91 21.69
C ASN A 100 -1.26 -21.14 22.10
N SER A 101 -0.90 -21.21 23.35
CA SER A 101 0.07 -22.10 24.00
C SER A 101 -0.14 -23.62 23.85
N SER A 102 -1.10 -24.07 23.05
CA SER A 102 -1.33 -25.48 22.73
C SER A 102 -0.72 -25.93 21.41
N ASP A 103 -0.22 -24.99 20.58
CA ASP A 103 0.36 -25.30 19.27
C ASP A 103 1.86 -25.03 19.28
N THR A 104 2.65 -26.09 18.99
CA THR A 104 4.11 -26.06 19.01
C THR A 104 4.72 -25.31 17.80
N THR A 105 3.91 -24.74 16.92
CA THR A 105 4.29 -24.02 15.70
C THR A 105 4.15 -22.49 15.82
N ALA A 106 4.16 -21.96 17.05
CA ALA A 106 3.93 -20.54 17.36
C ALA A 106 4.88 -19.54 16.67
N ASP A 107 6.04 -20.00 16.21
CA ASP A 107 7.04 -19.13 15.54
C ASP A 107 6.85 -19.04 14.02
N GLU A 108 5.83 -19.72 13.46
CA GLU A 108 5.72 -19.94 12.01
C GLU A 108 5.24 -18.72 11.19
N THR A 109 4.73 -17.69 11.84
CA THR A 109 4.15 -16.54 11.13
C THR A 109 4.99 -15.25 11.23
N ASN A 110 6.20 -15.34 11.75
CA ASN A 110 7.06 -14.17 11.85
C ASN A 110 7.62 -13.80 10.48
N THR A 111 7.34 -12.57 10.03
CA THR A 111 7.86 -12.02 8.78
C THR A 111 8.54 -10.68 9.01
N ILE A 112 9.68 -10.51 8.37
CA ILE A 112 10.39 -9.23 8.30
C ILE A 112 10.40 -8.80 6.84
N GLY A 113 10.03 -7.56 6.56
CA GLY A 113 9.96 -7.05 5.21
C GLY A 113 10.64 -5.70 5.03
N HIS A 114 11.22 -5.52 3.85
CA HIS A 114 11.75 -4.25 3.37
C HIS A 114 11.09 -3.91 2.03
N SER A 115 10.76 -2.65 1.80
CA SER A 115 10.24 -2.21 0.52
C SER A 115 10.88 -0.89 0.11
N PHE A 116 11.24 -0.80 -1.16
CA PHE A 116 11.77 0.40 -1.81
C PHE A 116 10.90 0.73 -3.01
N THR A 117 10.56 1.99 -3.17
CA THR A 117 9.81 2.47 -4.33
C THR A 117 10.46 3.72 -4.91
N LEU A 118 10.46 3.80 -6.22
CA LEU A 118 10.85 4.99 -6.98
C LEU A 118 9.79 5.25 -8.04
N GLY A 119 9.42 6.51 -8.23
CA GLY A 119 8.48 6.92 -9.25
C GLY A 119 8.96 8.17 -9.99
N HIS A 120 8.50 8.33 -11.20
CA HIS A 120 8.71 9.52 -11.99
C HIS A 120 7.43 9.89 -12.73
N ASP A 121 6.94 11.09 -12.49
CA ASP A 121 5.81 11.67 -13.20
C ASP A 121 6.32 12.76 -14.14
N PHE A 122 5.81 12.76 -15.36
CA PHE A 122 6.19 13.71 -16.38
C PHE A 122 4.97 14.28 -17.11
N ILE A 123 4.86 15.60 -17.15
CA ILE A 123 3.83 16.32 -17.89
C ILE A 123 4.33 16.58 -19.31
N LEU A 124 3.85 15.77 -20.27
CA LEU A 124 4.17 15.92 -21.68
C LEU A 124 3.57 17.18 -22.30
N THR A 125 2.28 17.40 -22.01
CA THR A 125 1.50 18.58 -22.44
C THR A 125 0.53 18.97 -21.32
N GLU A 126 -0.22 20.05 -21.50
CA GLU A 126 -1.31 20.43 -20.55
C GLU A 126 -2.38 19.35 -20.40
N ILE A 127 -2.49 18.44 -21.36
CA ILE A 127 -3.52 17.39 -21.39
C ILE A 127 -2.93 16.01 -21.07
N ILE A 128 -1.64 15.77 -21.35
CA ILE A 128 -1.04 14.43 -21.29
C ILE A 128 0.05 14.40 -20.22
N SER A 129 -0.06 13.44 -19.31
CA SER A 129 1.00 13.11 -18.37
C SER A 129 1.29 11.61 -18.37
N THR A 130 2.52 11.26 -18.00
CA THR A 130 2.97 9.87 -17.86
C THR A 130 3.54 9.65 -16.48
N SER A 131 3.44 8.41 -16.00
CA SER A 131 4.10 7.96 -14.78
C SER A 131 4.85 6.66 -15.03
N ILE A 132 5.99 6.51 -14.38
CA ILE A 132 6.75 5.26 -14.32
C ILE A 132 7.05 4.98 -12.86
N GLY A 133 6.81 3.75 -12.41
CA GLY A 133 7.11 3.30 -11.07
C GLY A 133 7.99 2.06 -11.09
N LEU A 134 8.92 2.00 -10.14
CA LEU A 134 9.76 0.85 -9.85
C LEU A 134 9.60 0.51 -8.37
N GLY A 135 9.44 -0.77 -8.07
CA GLY A 135 9.34 -1.28 -6.72
C GLY A 135 10.27 -2.47 -6.52
N TYR A 136 10.79 -2.58 -5.33
CA TYR A 136 11.45 -3.78 -4.83
C TYR A 136 10.96 -4.02 -3.42
N SER A 137 10.58 -5.24 -3.11
CA SER A 137 10.32 -5.65 -1.74
C SER A 137 10.94 -7.01 -1.46
N ASP A 138 11.37 -7.17 -0.23
CA ASP A 138 11.97 -8.36 0.31
C ASP A 138 11.15 -8.76 1.55
N SER A 139 10.68 -10.00 1.57
CA SER A 139 9.95 -10.60 2.69
C SER A 139 10.69 -11.85 3.14
N ASP A 140 11.15 -11.83 4.39
CA ASP A 140 11.77 -12.97 5.06
C ASP A 140 10.77 -13.56 6.06
N ALA A 141 10.31 -14.78 5.82
CA ALA A 141 9.48 -15.54 6.74
C ALA A 141 10.28 -16.65 7.43
N ILE A 142 10.19 -16.76 8.75
CA ILE A 142 11.02 -17.70 9.52
C ILE A 142 10.67 -19.15 9.21
N VAL A 143 9.41 -19.46 8.98
CA VAL A 143 8.94 -20.85 8.75
C VAL A 143 8.12 -21.01 7.48
N ASP A 144 7.31 -20.03 7.10
CA ASP A 144 6.44 -20.13 5.93
C ASP A 144 7.20 -19.79 4.64
N ALA A 145 7.56 -20.82 3.87
CA ALA A 145 8.22 -20.65 2.58
C ALA A 145 7.36 -19.86 1.54
N GLY A 146 6.05 -19.85 1.71
CA GLY A 146 5.13 -19.09 0.85
C GLY A 146 5.22 -17.57 1.06
N ASN A 147 5.73 -17.14 2.20
CA ASN A 147 5.93 -15.73 2.56
C ASN A 147 7.40 -15.28 2.51
N ASP A 148 8.28 -16.12 2.01
CA ASP A 148 9.72 -15.86 1.88
C ASP A 148 10.06 -15.63 0.41
N TYR A 149 9.94 -14.37 -0.04
CA TYR A 149 10.10 -14.01 -1.44
C TYR A 149 10.60 -12.59 -1.63
N GLU A 150 11.18 -12.35 -2.80
CA GLU A 150 11.48 -11.03 -3.33
C GLU A 150 10.48 -10.65 -4.41
N THR A 151 10.06 -9.38 -4.42
CA THR A 151 9.17 -8.84 -5.46
C THR A 151 9.84 -7.70 -6.20
N TYR A 152 9.70 -7.72 -7.50
CA TYR A 152 10.12 -6.64 -8.39
C TYR A 152 8.89 -6.13 -9.13
N ASP A 153 8.58 -4.84 -8.96
CA ASP A 153 7.44 -4.19 -9.53
C ASP A 153 7.86 -3.15 -10.57
N VAL A 154 7.16 -3.14 -11.68
CA VAL A 154 7.28 -2.10 -12.71
C VAL A 154 5.88 -1.62 -13.07
N SER A 155 5.66 -0.31 -13.06
CA SER A 155 4.40 0.27 -13.48
C SER A 155 4.60 1.39 -14.50
N PHE A 156 3.61 1.52 -15.36
CA PHE A 156 3.55 2.59 -16.35
C PHE A 156 2.12 3.15 -16.37
N GLY A 157 1.99 4.47 -16.39
CA GLY A 157 0.73 5.18 -16.49
C GLY A 157 0.75 6.22 -17.60
N LEU A 158 -0.39 6.39 -18.28
CA LEU A 158 -0.64 7.42 -19.25
C LEU A 158 -2.00 8.06 -18.96
N ASN A 159 -2.00 9.36 -18.74
CA ASN A 159 -3.19 10.11 -18.35
C ASN A 159 -3.50 11.18 -19.39
N PHE A 160 -4.79 11.31 -19.68
CA PHE A 160 -5.33 12.33 -20.58
C PHE A 160 -6.39 13.15 -19.83
N ALA A 161 -6.11 14.43 -19.59
CA ALA A 161 -6.99 15.37 -18.90
C ALA A 161 -7.68 16.31 -19.90
N PHE A 162 -8.72 15.82 -20.57
CA PHE A 162 -9.54 16.65 -21.46
C PHE A 162 -10.47 17.55 -20.65
N PRO A 163 -10.91 18.71 -21.18
CA PRO A 163 -11.87 19.58 -20.49
C PRO A 163 -13.21 18.89 -20.13
N TRP A 164 -13.56 17.81 -20.83
CA TRP A 164 -14.84 17.09 -20.70
C TRP A 164 -14.71 15.69 -20.09
N ALA A 165 -13.52 15.11 -20.00
CA ALA A 165 -13.29 13.79 -19.41
C ALA A 165 -11.82 13.60 -18.99
N TYR A 166 -11.61 12.68 -18.06
CA TYR A 166 -10.29 12.18 -17.71
C TYR A 166 -10.18 10.70 -18.10
N ILE A 167 -9.12 10.35 -18.79
CA ILE A 167 -8.82 8.98 -19.19
C ILE A 167 -7.46 8.61 -18.60
N ALA A 168 -7.40 7.50 -17.88
CA ALA A 168 -6.13 6.93 -17.41
C ALA A 168 -5.98 5.52 -17.99
N VAL A 169 -4.78 5.21 -18.43
CA VAL A 169 -4.37 3.88 -18.89
C VAL A 169 -3.17 3.48 -18.06
N GLY A 170 -3.26 2.32 -17.41
CA GLY A 170 -2.22 1.77 -16.53
C GLY A 170 -1.80 0.38 -16.96
N ASN A 171 -0.53 0.07 -16.69
CA ASN A 171 -0.01 -1.28 -16.72
C ASN A 171 0.93 -1.47 -15.52
N ALA A 172 0.74 -2.54 -14.78
CA ALA A 172 1.59 -2.93 -13.66
C ALA A 172 2.01 -4.39 -13.82
N MET A 173 3.29 -4.63 -13.67
CA MET A 173 3.91 -5.95 -13.73
C MET A 173 4.60 -6.22 -12.40
N SER A 174 4.40 -7.42 -11.85
CA SER A 174 5.02 -7.88 -10.61
C SER A 174 5.64 -9.25 -10.83
N PHE A 175 6.86 -9.39 -10.36
CA PHE A 175 7.64 -10.63 -10.41
C PHE A 175 7.98 -11.02 -8.97
N ASN A 176 7.52 -12.19 -8.53
CA ASN A 176 7.79 -12.73 -7.21
C ASN A 176 8.73 -13.92 -7.34
N ASP A 177 9.91 -13.84 -6.77
CA ASP A 177 10.87 -14.93 -6.70
C ASP A 177 10.93 -15.46 -5.27
N TYR A 178 10.47 -16.69 -5.06
CA TYR A 178 10.48 -17.35 -3.76
C TYR A 178 11.88 -17.84 -3.41
N LYS A 179 12.31 -17.64 -2.17
CA LYS A 179 13.67 -17.94 -1.73
C LYS A 179 13.85 -19.41 -1.34
N ARG A 180 12.77 -20.09 -0.97
CA ARG A 180 12.77 -21.48 -0.50
C ARG A 180 11.83 -22.36 -1.30
N GLU A 181 12.15 -23.66 -1.34
CA GLU A 181 11.25 -24.66 -1.90
C GLU A 181 9.98 -24.77 -1.04
N ASP A 182 8.82 -24.62 -1.66
CA ASP A 182 7.54 -24.89 -1.02
C ASP A 182 7.32 -26.41 -0.94
N THR A 183 7.56 -26.97 0.23
CA THR A 183 7.41 -28.43 0.48
C THR A 183 5.95 -28.87 0.50
N SER A 184 5.00 -27.97 0.53
CA SER A 184 3.55 -28.27 0.45
C SER A 184 3.11 -28.66 -0.97
N VAL A 185 3.89 -28.27 -1.98
CA VAL A 185 3.68 -28.63 -3.38
C VAL A 185 4.77 -29.64 -3.74
N SER A 186 4.41 -30.82 -4.25
CA SER A 186 5.31 -31.94 -4.60
C SER A 186 6.40 -31.61 -5.64
N SER A 187 6.89 -30.39 -5.69
CA SER A 187 7.91 -29.95 -6.63
C SER A 187 9.15 -29.44 -5.86
N THR A 188 10.30 -30.00 -6.18
CA THR A 188 11.62 -29.55 -5.72
C THR A 188 12.09 -28.28 -6.44
N LYS A 189 11.20 -27.45 -6.93
CA LYS A 189 11.53 -26.21 -7.65
C LYS A 189 11.14 -24.99 -6.83
N ILE A 190 12.04 -24.03 -6.76
CA ILE A 190 11.77 -22.69 -6.28
C ILE A 190 10.71 -22.07 -7.21
N ARG A 191 9.65 -21.53 -6.63
CA ARG A 191 8.53 -20.94 -7.34
C ARG A 191 8.89 -19.52 -7.78
N SER A 192 8.42 -19.14 -8.94
CA SER A 192 8.49 -17.78 -9.46
C SER A 192 7.15 -17.44 -10.11
N ASP A 193 6.54 -16.35 -9.70
CA ASP A 193 5.23 -15.92 -10.17
C ASP A 193 5.36 -14.59 -10.93
N TYR A 194 4.54 -14.45 -11.95
CA TYR A 194 4.42 -13.23 -12.72
C TYR A 194 2.96 -12.78 -12.78
N THR A 195 2.72 -11.53 -12.44
CA THR A 195 1.41 -10.90 -12.57
C THR A 195 1.52 -9.68 -13.48
N ASN A 196 0.59 -9.54 -14.40
CA ASN A 196 0.46 -8.36 -15.25
C ASN A 196 -0.98 -7.86 -15.18
N THR A 197 -1.14 -6.60 -14.78
CA THR A 197 -2.44 -5.94 -14.68
C THR A 197 -2.48 -4.78 -15.66
N PHE A 198 -3.51 -4.75 -16.49
CA PHE A 198 -3.79 -3.65 -17.37
C PHE A 198 -5.14 -3.04 -16.99
N ASP A 199 -5.19 -1.73 -16.82
CA ASP A 199 -6.39 -0.99 -16.44
C ASP A 199 -6.64 0.21 -17.35
N ILE A 200 -7.92 0.50 -17.57
CA ILE A 200 -8.38 1.72 -18.24
C ILE A 200 -9.48 2.33 -17.37
N MET A 201 -9.30 3.57 -17.00
CA MET A 201 -10.30 4.35 -16.26
C MET A 201 -10.78 5.51 -17.12
N LEU A 202 -12.09 5.69 -17.18
CA LEU A 202 -12.74 6.87 -17.78
C LEU A 202 -13.59 7.54 -16.71
N THR A 203 -13.31 8.81 -16.45
CA THR A 203 -14.08 9.64 -15.52
C THR A 203 -14.68 10.83 -16.24
N LYS A 204 -15.98 11.03 -16.08
CA LYS A 204 -16.71 12.19 -16.61
C LYS A 204 -17.72 12.67 -15.59
N ALA A 205 -17.84 13.98 -15.39
CA ALA A 205 -18.87 14.55 -14.52
C ALA A 205 -20.28 14.36 -15.13
N ILE A 206 -21.23 13.83 -14.35
CA ILE A 206 -22.61 13.55 -14.81
C ILE A 206 -23.32 14.83 -15.25
N GLY A 207 -23.05 15.98 -14.63
CA GLY A 207 -23.57 17.27 -15.00
C GLY A 207 -23.26 17.69 -16.45
N ASP A 208 -22.12 17.19 -16.99
CA ASP A 208 -21.73 17.44 -18.39
C ASP A 208 -22.43 16.49 -19.37
N ILE A 209 -22.98 15.38 -18.89
CA ILE A 209 -23.72 14.41 -19.71
C ILE A 209 -25.20 14.83 -19.84
N PHE A 210 -25.76 15.46 -18.80
CA PHE A 210 -27.17 15.90 -18.74
C PHE A 210 -27.28 17.40 -18.42
N PRO A 211 -26.89 18.29 -19.34
CA PRO A 211 -26.93 19.75 -19.09
C PRO A 211 -28.34 20.30 -18.88
N THR A 212 -29.37 19.48 -19.06
CA THR A 212 -30.80 19.89 -18.97
C THR A 212 -31.44 19.59 -17.61
N ILE A 213 -30.74 18.99 -16.67
CA ILE A 213 -31.23 18.82 -15.29
C ILE A 213 -30.80 20.03 -14.46
N ASP A 214 -31.41 21.19 -14.75
CA ASP A 214 -31.33 22.34 -13.86
C ASP A 214 -32.49 22.25 -12.85
N PRO A 215 -32.22 21.98 -11.55
CA PRO A 215 -33.28 21.89 -10.54
C PRO A 215 -33.98 23.21 -10.26
N ASN A 216 -33.53 24.31 -10.82
CA ASN A 216 -34.09 25.65 -10.63
C ASN A 216 -34.94 26.17 -11.83
N ARG A 217 -35.18 25.34 -12.85
CA ARG A 217 -36.18 25.65 -13.88
C ARG A 217 -37.56 25.12 -13.44
N SER A 218 -38.19 25.87 -12.55
CA SER A 218 -39.65 25.85 -12.33
C SER A 218 -40.29 27.06 -12.98
#